data_850327948f8d3a979da7be16129caf20
#
_entry.id   850327948f8d3a979da7be16129caf20
#
_cell.length_a   1.000
_cell.length_b   1.000
_cell.length_c   1.000
_cell.angle_alpha   90.00
_cell.angle_beta   90.00
_cell.angle_gamma   90.00
#
_symmetry.space_group_name_H-M   'P 1'
#
loop_
_entity.id
_entity.type
_entity.pdbx_description
1 polymer ?
#
loop_
_entity_poly.entity_id
_entity_poly.type
_entity_poly.pdbx_seq_one_letter_code
_entity_poly.pdbx_strand_id
1 'polypeptide(L)'
;MGEKDGLDQMGTADRIGALRLESGLSELELANELGLTVDGYCDLEQQDSELESVLSIAQALKLAQLLGTNLLGLLGEAEQPLKVPIARVRSALAAQLGSSAEAKEALEDEIDWDVGPFLEGSDQWTSVYTIEFIKKLAMAIEVDWQIVLAGVSNQDVPPVAGISE
;
A
#
# COMPACT_ATOMS: atom_id res chain seq x y z
N MET A 1 -1.10 -7.83 -29.45
CA MET A 1 0.20 -7.51 -28.84
C MET A 1 0.41 -6.02 -28.97
N GLY A 2 -0.08 -5.21 -28.08
CA GLY A 2 0.04 -3.75 -28.19
C GLY A 2 -0.55 -2.91 -27.08
N GLU A 3 -1.35 -3.48 -26.20
CA GLU A 3 -2.04 -2.67 -25.17
C GLU A 3 -1.36 -2.70 -23.77
N LYS A 4 -0.48 -3.64 -23.52
CA LYS A 4 0.25 -3.67 -22.23
C LYS A 4 1.41 -2.68 -22.15
N ASP A 5 2.05 -2.39 -23.30
CA ASP A 5 3.22 -1.48 -23.31
C ASP A 5 2.87 -0.01 -23.01
N GLY A 6 1.60 0.37 -23.15
CA GLY A 6 1.15 1.73 -22.86
C GLY A 6 0.96 2.04 -21.38
N LEU A 7 0.60 1.04 -20.57
CA LEU A 7 0.37 1.23 -19.14
C LEU A 7 1.68 1.35 -18.32
N ASP A 8 2.76 0.74 -18.81
CA ASP A 8 4.06 0.76 -18.13
C ASP A 8 4.74 2.14 -18.15
N GLN A 9 4.31 3.01 -19.06
CA GLN A 9 4.84 4.38 -19.19
C GLN A 9 3.92 5.45 -18.60
N MET A 10 2.75 5.05 -18.11
CA MET A 10 1.79 5.96 -17.50
C MET A 10 2.19 6.29 -16.05
N GLY A 11 1.91 7.52 -15.63
CA GLY A 11 1.90 7.88 -14.21
C GLY A 11 0.88 7.05 -13.43
N THR A 12 1.02 7.00 -12.13
CA THR A 12 0.12 6.23 -11.24
C THR A 12 -1.32 6.71 -11.35
N ALA A 13 -1.55 8.02 -11.38
CA ALA A 13 -2.87 8.62 -11.50
C ALA A 13 -3.57 8.21 -12.81
N ASP A 14 -2.89 8.36 -13.94
CA ASP A 14 -3.43 7.98 -15.26
C ASP A 14 -3.72 6.47 -15.34
N ARG A 15 -2.88 5.65 -14.72
CA ARG A 15 -3.06 4.19 -14.66
C ARG A 15 -4.31 3.81 -13.87
N ILE A 16 -4.55 4.43 -12.71
CA ILE A 16 -5.76 4.21 -11.91
C ILE A 16 -7.00 4.54 -12.73
N GLY A 17 -7.02 5.67 -13.40
CA GLY A 17 -8.12 6.08 -14.29
C GLY A 17 -8.36 5.09 -15.43
N ALA A 18 -7.30 4.62 -16.08
CA ALA A 18 -7.40 3.62 -17.16
C ALA A 18 -7.95 2.28 -16.64
N LEU A 19 -7.46 1.78 -15.52
CA LEU A 19 -7.95 0.54 -14.90
C LEU A 19 -9.40 0.66 -14.45
N ARG A 20 -9.81 1.82 -13.93
CA ARG A 20 -11.22 2.08 -13.60
C ARG A 20 -12.11 1.99 -14.82
N LEU A 21 -11.74 2.64 -15.91
CA LEU A 21 -12.51 2.61 -17.16
C LEU A 21 -12.63 1.18 -17.72
N GLU A 22 -11.56 0.40 -17.68
CA GLU A 22 -11.57 -1.02 -18.05
C GLU A 22 -12.51 -1.85 -17.17
N SER A 23 -12.56 -1.56 -15.87
CA SER A 23 -13.41 -2.25 -14.92
C SER A 23 -14.88 -1.84 -15.01
N GLY A 24 -15.19 -0.79 -15.75
CA GLY A 24 -16.55 -0.27 -15.92
C GLY A 24 -17.13 0.38 -14.65
N LEU A 25 -16.29 0.72 -13.68
CA LEU A 25 -16.68 1.36 -12.42
C LEU A 25 -16.65 2.88 -12.54
N SER A 26 -17.58 3.54 -11.86
CA SER A 26 -17.59 5.00 -11.73
C SER A 26 -16.71 5.49 -10.59
N GLU A 27 -16.30 6.74 -10.64
CA GLU A 27 -15.60 7.41 -9.54
C GLU A 27 -16.39 7.37 -8.23
N LEU A 28 -17.72 7.56 -8.33
CA LEU A 28 -18.61 7.50 -7.16
C LEU A 28 -18.63 6.11 -6.50
N GLU A 29 -18.71 5.05 -7.31
CA GLU A 29 -18.69 3.67 -6.79
C GLU A 29 -17.38 3.39 -6.07
N LEU A 30 -16.24 3.74 -6.67
CA LEU A 30 -14.93 3.54 -6.05
C LEU A 30 -14.74 4.41 -4.81
N ALA A 31 -15.15 5.68 -4.83
CA ALA A 31 -15.12 6.54 -3.66
C ALA A 31 -15.90 5.92 -2.48
N ASN A 32 -17.12 5.46 -2.73
CA ASN A 32 -17.95 4.80 -1.72
C ASN A 32 -17.29 3.53 -1.17
N GLU A 33 -16.75 2.69 -2.04
CA GLU A 33 -16.07 1.45 -1.65
C GLU A 33 -14.83 1.68 -0.80
N LEU A 34 -14.11 2.78 -1.06
CA LEU A 34 -12.91 3.15 -0.32
C LEU A 34 -13.19 4.01 0.91
N GLY A 35 -14.43 4.44 1.11
CA GLY A 35 -14.79 5.37 2.19
C GLY A 35 -14.24 6.79 1.98
N LEU A 36 -14.10 7.19 0.71
CA LEU A 36 -13.62 8.52 0.33
C LEU A 36 -14.78 9.40 -0.14
N THR A 37 -14.54 10.70 -0.18
CA THR A 37 -15.38 11.62 -0.97
C THR A 37 -15.07 11.43 -2.47
N VAL A 38 -15.99 11.83 -3.35
CA VAL A 38 -15.76 11.78 -4.80
C VAL A 38 -14.55 12.64 -5.17
N ASP A 39 -14.44 13.84 -4.60
CA ASP A 39 -13.30 14.73 -4.84
C ASP A 39 -11.99 14.08 -4.40
N GLY A 40 -11.97 13.44 -3.21
CA GLY A 40 -10.80 12.70 -2.72
C GLY A 40 -10.42 11.51 -3.61
N TYR A 41 -11.40 10.85 -4.23
CA TYR A 41 -11.11 9.82 -5.23
C TYR A 41 -10.56 10.44 -6.54
N CYS A 42 -11.15 11.56 -7.00
CA CYS A 42 -10.68 12.24 -8.21
C CYS A 42 -9.21 12.68 -8.10
N ASP A 43 -8.76 13.07 -6.90
CA ASP A 43 -7.36 13.42 -6.66
C ASP A 43 -6.41 12.23 -6.95
N LEU A 44 -6.85 10.99 -6.70
CA LEU A 44 -6.07 9.78 -7.06
C LEU A 44 -5.84 9.63 -8.56
N GLU A 45 -6.77 10.10 -9.39
CA GLU A 45 -6.65 10.07 -10.85
C GLU A 45 -5.98 11.33 -11.43
N GLN A 46 -5.65 12.29 -10.60
CA GLN A 46 -5.03 13.56 -11.02
C GLN A 46 -3.61 13.76 -10.49
N GLN A 47 -3.25 13.10 -9.39
CA GLN A 47 -1.99 13.30 -8.71
C GLN A 47 -1.30 11.96 -8.43
N ASP A 48 -0.14 11.74 -9.01
CA ASP A 48 0.61 10.47 -8.89
C ASP A 48 1.00 10.09 -7.46
N SER A 49 1.17 11.07 -6.58
CA SER A 49 1.57 10.84 -5.19
C SER A 49 0.44 10.40 -4.25
N GLU A 50 -0.82 10.65 -4.63
CA GLU A 50 -1.97 10.43 -3.74
C GLU A 50 -2.13 8.96 -3.32
N LEU A 51 -1.93 8.02 -4.25
CA LEU A 51 -2.00 6.59 -3.94
C LEU A 51 -1.05 6.19 -2.81
N GLU A 52 0.17 6.71 -2.84
CA GLU A 52 1.21 6.30 -1.91
C GLU A 52 1.16 7.04 -0.57
N SER A 53 0.72 8.29 -0.57
CA SER A 53 0.80 9.17 0.59
C SER A 53 -0.52 9.36 1.34
N VAL A 54 -1.66 9.16 0.67
CA VAL A 54 -2.98 9.44 1.24
C VAL A 54 -3.76 8.17 1.58
N LEU A 55 -3.77 7.18 0.67
CA LEU A 55 -4.47 5.93 0.94
C LEU A 55 -3.74 5.08 1.99
N SER A 56 -4.49 4.54 2.94
CA SER A 56 -3.97 3.45 3.76
C SER A 56 -3.68 2.21 2.89
N ILE A 57 -2.80 1.34 3.36
CA ILE A 57 -2.51 0.08 2.67
C ILE A 57 -3.77 -0.74 2.47
N ALA A 58 -4.68 -0.76 3.46
CA ALA A 58 -5.96 -1.44 3.35
C ALA A 58 -6.82 -0.88 2.21
N GLN A 59 -6.92 0.44 2.08
CA GLN A 59 -7.64 1.08 0.98
C GLN A 59 -6.98 0.81 -0.38
N ALA A 60 -5.65 0.86 -0.45
CA ALA A 60 -4.91 0.57 -1.67
C ALA A 60 -5.08 -0.90 -2.11
N LEU A 61 -5.06 -1.86 -1.19
CA LEU A 61 -5.36 -3.27 -1.46
C LEU A 61 -6.78 -3.44 -2.00
N LYS A 62 -7.75 -2.78 -1.40
CA LYS A 62 -9.15 -2.83 -1.85
C LYS A 62 -9.30 -2.23 -3.25
N LEU A 63 -8.67 -1.10 -3.52
CA LEU A 63 -8.64 -0.49 -4.84
C LEU A 63 -8.03 -1.44 -5.88
N ALA A 64 -6.89 -2.04 -5.58
CA ALA A 64 -6.26 -3.01 -6.46
C ALA A 64 -7.19 -4.19 -6.79
N GLN A 65 -7.87 -4.73 -5.78
CA GLN A 65 -8.84 -5.81 -5.95
C GLN A 65 -10.01 -5.40 -6.86
N LEU A 66 -10.59 -4.23 -6.63
CA LEU A 66 -11.71 -3.70 -7.44
C LEU A 66 -11.31 -3.46 -8.90
N LEU A 67 -10.06 -3.05 -9.13
CA LEU A 67 -9.51 -2.80 -10.45
C LEU A 67 -8.87 -4.04 -11.11
N GLY A 68 -8.94 -5.20 -10.46
CA GLY A 68 -8.43 -6.47 -11.01
C GLY A 68 -6.90 -6.56 -11.11
N THR A 69 -6.18 -5.89 -10.22
CA THR A 69 -4.71 -5.87 -10.17
C THR A 69 -4.20 -6.09 -8.73
N ASN A 70 -2.93 -5.82 -8.48
CA ASN A 70 -2.30 -5.84 -7.17
C ASN A 70 -1.61 -4.49 -6.86
N LEU A 71 -1.02 -4.33 -5.68
CA LEU A 71 -0.38 -3.07 -5.27
C LEU A 71 0.73 -2.64 -6.23
N LEU A 72 1.59 -3.57 -6.66
CA LEU A 72 2.64 -3.27 -7.62
C LEU A 72 2.06 -2.86 -8.98
N GLY A 73 1.00 -3.54 -9.43
CA GLY A 73 0.29 -3.20 -10.66
C GLY A 73 -0.32 -1.78 -10.64
N LEU A 74 -0.85 -1.32 -9.48
CA LEU A 74 -1.30 0.06 -9.34
C LEU A 74 -0.17 1.07 -9.53
N LEU A 75 1.02 0.73 -9.05
CA LEU A 75 2.21 1.57 -9.16
C LEU A 75 2.93 1.46 -10.52
N GLY A 76 2.49 0.55 -11.39
CA GLY A 76 3.14 0.26 -12.66
C GLY A 76 4.44 -0.52 -12.53
N GLU A 77 4.62 -1.18 -11.40
CA GLU A 77 5.79 -2.00 -11.14
C GLU A 77 5.58 -3.44 -11.61
N ALA A 78 6.66 -4.08 -12.04
CA ALA A 78 6.62 -5.46 -12.47
C ALA A 78 6.31 -6.39 -11.30
N GLU A 79 5.59 -7.48 -11.59
CA GLU A 79 5.34 -8.53 -10.61
C GLU A 79 6.67 -9.11 -10.12
N GLN A 80 6.81 -9.22 -8.80
CA GLN A 80 8.01 -9.75 -8.18
C GLN A 80 7.89 -11.26 -7.97
N PRO A 81 8.87 -12.06 -8.42
CA PRO A 81 8.88 -13.50 -8.18
C PRO A 81 9.13 -13.84 -6.71
N LEU A 82 9.80 -12.95 -5.98
CA LEU A 82 10.06 -13.07 -4.55
C LEU A 82 9.10 -12.20 -3.77
N LYS A 83 8.54 -12.78 -2.70
CA LYS A 83 7.65 -12.09 -1.77
C LYS A 83 8.16 -12.35 -0.36
N VAL A 84 8.29 -11.31 0.44
CA VAL A 84 8.64 -11.42 1.85
C VAL A 84 7.38 -11.17 2.68
N PRO A 85 6.90 -12.15 3.46
CA PRO A 85 5.75 -11.93 4.34
C PRO A 85 6.02 -10.78 5.32
N ILE A 86 5.04 -9.94 5.56
CA ILE A 86 5.15 -8.79 6.47
C ILE A 86 5.58 -9.24 7.88
N ALA A 87 5.10 -10.38 8.36
CA ALA A 87 5.51 -10.93 9.65
C ALA A 87 7.03 -11.16 9.74
N ARG A 88 7.66 -11.55 8.63
CA ARG A 88 9.12 -11.72 8.56
C ARG A 88 9.85 -10.36 8.59
N VAL A 89 9.34 -9.37 7.88
CA VAL A 89 9.87 -7.99 7.91
C VAL A 89 9.79 -7.43 9.32
N ARG A 90 8.66 -7.60 9.98
CA ARG A 90 8.43 -7.18 11.37
C ARG A 90 9.41 -7.85 12.33
N SER A 91 9.59 -9.16 12.22
CA SER A 91 10.52 -9.93 13.07
C SER A 91 11.97 -9.50 12.84
N ALA A 92 12.38 -9.28 11.61
CA ALA A 92 13.72 -8.81 11.26
C ALA A 92 13.97 -7.40 11.81
N LEU A 93 13.00 -6.50 11.69
CA LEU A 93 13.07 -5.15 12.25
C LEU A 93 13.16 -5.19 13.77
N ALA A 94 12.31 -5.96 14.43
CA ALA A 94 12.35 -6.14 15.88
C ALA A 94 13.70 -6.67 16.37
N ALA A 95 14.28 -7.64 15.67
CA ALA A 95 15.61 -8.16 15.97
C ALA A 95 16.72 -7.11 15.79
N GLN A 96 16.64 -6.30 14.74
CA GLN A 96 17.60 -5.22 14.47
C GLN A 96 17.55 -4.12 15.54
N LEU A 97 16.37 -3.72 15.98
CA LEU A 97 16.17 -2.70 17.00
C LEU A 97 16.49 -3.22 18.40
N GLY A 98 16.28 -4.52 18.65
CA GLY A 98 16.44 -5.12 19.96
C GLY A 98 15.55 -4.46 21.01
N SER A 99 16.10 -4.21 22.19
CA SER A 99 15.43 -3.46 23.28
C SER A 99 15.86 -1.99 23.36
N SER A 100 16.56 -1.48 22.34
CA SER A 100 17.11 -0.12 22.35
C SER A 100 16.02 0.89 21.95
N ALA A 101 15.59 1.70 22.91
CA ALA A 101 14.71 2.84 22.65
C ALA A 101 15.36 3.88 21.73
N GLU A 102 16.67 4.07 21.85
CA GLU A 102 17.44 5.00 21.01
C GLU A 102 17.48 4.57 19.55
N ALA A 103 17.65 3.26 19.29
CA ALA A 103 17.61 2.73 17.93
C ALA A 103 16.24 2.88 17.28
N LYS A 104 15.16 2.66 18.06
CA LYS A 104 13.78 2.87 17.61
C LYS A 104 13.54 4.34 17.27
N GLU A 105 13.89 5.25 18.17
CA GLU A 105 13.74 6.70 17.98
C GLU A 105 14.52 7.19 16.75
N ALA A 106 15.75 6.73 16.57
CA ALA A 106 16.56 7.08 15.41
C ALA A 106 15.93 6.63 14.09
N LEU A 107 15.32 5.44 14.07
CA LEU A 107 14.59 4.95 12.90
C LEU A 107 13.33 5.79 12.64
N GLU A 108 12.55 6.09 13.68
CA GLU A 108 11.33 6.89 13.56
C GLU A 108 11.63 8.32 13.07
N ASP A 109 12.73 8.90 13.52
CA ASP A 109 13.21 10.19 13.02
C ASP A 109 13.65 10.12 11.54
N GLU A 110 14.29 9.02 11.14
CA GLU A 110 14.75 8.83 9.76
C GLU A 110 13.58 8.70 8.78
N ILE A 111 12.58 7.90 9.13
CA ILE A 111 11.44 7.64 8.24
C ILE A 111 10.26 8.61 8.43
N ASP A 112 10.27 9.40 9.50
CA ASP A 112 9.19 10.31 9.90
C ASP A 112 7.85 9.59 10.18
N TRP A 113 7.93 8.44 10.86
CA TRP A 113 6.77 7.60 11.20
C TRP A 113 6.99 6.86 12.52
N ASP A 114 5.94 6.77 13.33
CA ASP A 114 5.92 5.86 14.49
C ASP A 114 5.83 4.41 14.02
N VAL A 115 6.81 3.57 14.38
CA VAL A 115 6.84 2.15 14.02
C VAL A 115 6.19 1.24 15.07
N GLY A 116 5.74 1.80 16.20
CA GLY A 116 5.15 1.03 17.30
C GLY A 116 4.01 0.11 16.85
N PRO A 117 2.94 0.63 16.24
CA PRO A 117 1.81 -0.19 15.77
C PRO A 117 2.22 -1.29 14.77
N PHE A 118 3.22 -1.03 13.92
CA PHE A 118 3.75 -2.02 13.00
C PHE A 118 4.49 -3.15 13.74
N LEU A 119 5.34 -2.79 14.71
CA LEU A 119 6.12 -3.75 15.51
C LEU A 119 5.23 -4.63 16.42
N GLU A 120 4.17 -4.06 16.96
CA GLU A 120 3.21 -4.77 17.80
C GLU A 120 2.43 -5.84 17.04
N GLY A 121 2.41 -5.76 15.71
CA GLY A 121 1.66 -6.70 14.87
C GLY A 121 0.15 -6.54 15.01
N SER A 122 -0.31 -5.34 15.36
CA SER A 122 -1.72 -5.00 15.37
C SER A 122 -2.37 -5.33 14.03
N ASP A 123 -3.54 -5.98 14.04
CA ASP A 123 -4.31 -6.27 12.83
C ASP A 123 -4.72 -5.02 12.06
N GLN A 124 -4.57 -3.85 12.67
CA GLN A 124 -4.94 -2.56 12.09
C GLN A 124 -3.78 -1.82 11.42
N TRP A 125 -2.56 -2.38 11.38
CA TRP A 125 -1.42 -1.69 10.80
C TRP A 125 -1.66 -1.24 9.35
N THR A 126 -2.36 -2.03 8.55
CA THR A 126 -2.71 -1.68 7.15
C THR A 126 -3.68 -0.50 7.04
N SER A 127 -4.42 -0.19 8.11
CA SER A 127 -5.32 0.97 8.16
C SER A 127 -4.63 2.25 8.65
N VAL A 128 -3.45 2.11 9.27
CA VAL A 128 -2.65 3.22 9.84
C VAL A 128 -1.60 3.70 8.85
N TYR A 129 -0.94 2.77 8.15
CA TYR A 129 0.19 3.08 7.29
C TYR A 129 -0.19 3.15 5.81
N THR A 130 0.65 3.85 5.05
CA THR A 130 0.55 4.05 3.60
C THR A 130 1.66 3.27 2.87
N ILE A 131 1.58 3.21 1.54
CA ILE A 131 2.65 2.63 0.71
C ILE A 131 3.97 3.39 0.92
N GLU A 132 3.90 4.71 1.10
CA GLU A 132 5.08 5.54 1.39
C GLU A 132 5.82 5.06 2.64
N PHE A 133 5.09 4.70 3.71
CA PHE A 133 5.70 4.10 4.90
C PHE A 133 6.50 2.83 4.57
N ILE A 134 5.92 1.91 3.77
CA ILE A 134 6.61 0.68 3.36
C ILE A 134 7.89 0.98 2.60
N LYS A 135 7.85 1.95 1.68
CA LYS A 135 9.04 2.37 0.91
C LYS A 135 10.14 2.93 1.80
N LYS A 136 9.79 3.82 2.71
CA LYS A 136 10.75 4.42 3.66
C LYS A 136 11.33 3.39 4.62
N LEU A 137 10.47 2.51 5.16
CA LEU A 137 10.90 1.43 6.04
C LEU A 137 11.86 0.47 5.33
N ALA A 138 11.52 0.02 4.13
CA ALA A 138 12.34 -0.88 3.33
C ALA A 138 13.72 -0.26 3.02
N MET A 139 13.75 1.03 2.68
CA MET A 139 14.98 1.77 2.46
C MET A 139 15.87 1.81 3.73
N ALA A 140 15.27 2.11 4.88
CA ALA A 140 16.00 2.20 6.16
C ALA A 140 16.60 0.85 6.60
N ILE A 141 15.96 -0.26 6.27
CA ILE A 141 16.45 -1.62 6.59
C ILE A 141 17.18 -2.29 5.41
N GLU A 142 17.46 -1.54 4.35
CA GLU A 142 18.20 -1.99 3.16
C GLU A 142 17.57 -3.21 2.45
N VAL A 143 16.25 -3.26 2.38
CA VAL A 143 15.48 -4.28 1.66
C VAL A 143 14.77 -3.65 0.47
N ASP A 144 14.62 -4.40 -0.62
CA ASP A 144 13.87 -3.94 -1.78
C ASP A 144 12.38 -3.78 -1.41
N TRP A 145 11.87 -2.55 -1.52
CA TRP A 145 10.49 -2.22 -1.16
C TRP A 145 9.46 -2.97 -2.02
N GLN A 146 9.80 -3.30 -3.28
CA GLN A 146 8.91 -4.04 -4.18
C GLN A 146 8.66 -5.46 -3.65
N ILE A 147 9.69 -6.11 -3.12
CA ILE A 147 9.59 -7.44 -2.50
C ILE A 147 8.73 -7.38 -1.23
N VAL A 148 8.91 -6.33 -0.43
CA VAL A 148 8.12 -6.11 0.79
C VAL A 148 6.67 -5.86 0.44
N LEU A 149 6.40 -4.96 -0.51
CA LEU A 149 5.04 -4.61 -0.94
C LEU A 149 4.33 -5.80 -1.59
N ALA A 150 5.04 -6.62 -2.36
CA ALA A 150 4.51 -7.86 -2.93
C ALA A 150 4.09 -8.88 -1.87
N GLY A 151 4.68 -8.81 -0.67
CA GLY A 151 4.34 -9.66 0.47
C GLY A 151 3.10 -9.18 1.25
N VAL A 152 2.62 -7.98 1.01
CA VAL A 152 1.38 -7.45 1.62
C VAL A 152 0.18 -8.07 0.90
N SER A 153 -0.74 -8.61 1.67
CA SER A 153 -1.90 -9.32 1.13
C SER A 153 -3.19 -8.94 1.85
N ASN A 154 -4.32 -9.35 1.30
CA ASN A 154 -5.62 -9.15 1.94
C ASN A 154 -5.75 -9.86 3.31
N GLN A 155 -4.87 -10.82 3.61
CA GLN A 155 -4.81 -11.46 4.93
C GLN A 155 -4.27 -10.52 6.01
N ASP A 156 -3.53 -9.48 5.62
CA ASP A 156 -3.03 -8.46 6.52
C ASP A 156 -4.08 -7.38 6.84
N VAL A 157 -5.21 -7.39 6.12
CA VAL A 157 -6.33 -6.48 6.38
C VAL A 157 -7.26 -7.13 7.39
N PRO A 158 -7.60 -6.45 8.50
CA PRO A 158 -8.54 -7.00 9.46
C PRO A 158 -9.91 -7.21 8.80
N PRO A 159 -10.63 -8.27 9.19
CA PRO A 159 -12.00 -8.47 8.72
C PRO A 159 -12.84 -7.25 9.12
N VAL A 160 -13.64 -6.76 8.17
CA VAL A 160 -14.56 -5.66 8.44
C VAL A 160 -15.50 -6.11 9.57
N ALA A 161 -15.31 -5.56 10.77
CA ALA A 161 -16.15 -5.85 11.90
C ALA A 161 -17.58 -5.35 11.63
N GLY A 162 -18.54 -6.26 11.55
CA GLY A 162 -19.94 -5.95 11.68
C GLY A 162 -20.72 -5.76 10.39
N ILE A 163 -20.76 -6.77 9.50
CA ILE A 163 -21.99 -7.06 8.76
C ILE A 163 -22.38 -8.49 9.15
N SER A 164 -23.02 -8.63 10.30
CA SER A 164 -23.83 -9.80 10.55
C SER A 164 -25.15 -9.60 9.82
N GLU A 165 -25.37 -10.38 8.80
CA GLU A 165 -26.72 -10.57 8.26
C GLU A 165 -27.66 -11.17 9.30
#